data_6c861255bd7b532fa1b89d8cba138841
#
_entry.id   6c861255bd7b532fa1b89d8cba138841
#
_cell.length_a   1.000
_cell.length_b   1.000
_cell.length_c   1.000
_cell.angle_alpha   90.00
_cell.angle_beta   90.00
_cell.angle_gamma   90.00
#
_symmetry.space_group_name_H-M   'P 1'
#
loop_
_entity.id
_entity.type
_entity.pdbx_description
1 polymer ?
#
loop_
_entity_poly.entity_id
_entity_poly.type
_entity_poly.pdbx_seq_one_letter_code
_entity_poly.pdbx_strand_id
1 'polypeptide(L)'
;ISTSILFSFNIANAFDWKAHSGKTITILMNEHPVLDGVRSLIPQFEEDTGIKVKVNALAEDLFFDRMEVNLRGGKGADAHFCPMDATAFNQFSAGLLQPLNGFLSDSTSPDYDVNDFPAGFLNATNFPGGPGSNYYCIPMSFESYIVFYNKDHVNKYLGGKLPETMDELIAMAKKVKADSGGEVAGAVMRGLRTDTNIDTISGLVFNAWGARDIEGPYGVWFDGDWSKPRLDDPAIQKGLSDYAGLMAAGPSDILSYNWNEAGNAFCAGQAAFFADASLFGPWFETDDCPASKGNTGYIALPPQEKGGTSYTANWQWGIGMGANAQEKEAGWYFIQYMTNKANEPKIGTFHGGAGRLSTWENQEYTSTLNSDYVSATLESMKTVRTSVVPVQDFNKYALEIMDVILRIHSGTSSADATAEGNANFKKM
;
A
#
# COMPACT_ATOMS: atom_id res chain seq x y z
N ILE A 1 30.22 38.61 -49.11
CA ILE A 1 30.68 37.76 -47.96
C ILE A 1 29.41 37.04 -47.44
N SER A 2 29.19 35.79 -47.84
CA SER A 2 28.10 34.95 -47.33
C SER A 2 28.56 34.23 -46.08
N THR A 3 27.97 34.55 -44.95
CA THR A 3 28.22 33.88 -43.68
C THR A 3 27.27 32.69 -43.59
N SER A 4 27.82 31.48 -43.79
CA SER A 4 27.08 30.23 -43.55
C SER A 4 27.01 29.97 -42.04
N ILE A 5 25.81 30.07 -41.50
CA ILE A 5 25.53 29.65 -40.10
C ILE A 5 25.38 28.12 -40.11
N LEU A 6 26.38 27.42 -39.58
CA LEU A 6 26.30 25.99 -39.26
C LEU A 6 25.43 25.79 -38.04
N PHE A 7 24.21 25.31 -38.22
CA PHE A 7 23.40 24.76 -37.14
C PHE A 7 23.97 23.38 -36.77
N SER A 8 24.66 23.31 -35.65
CA SER A 8 25.00 22.04 -35.01
C SER A 8 23.71 21.45 -34.42
N PHE A 9 23.12 20.49 -35.11
CA PHE A 9 22.12 19.64 -34.49
C PHE A 9 22.82 18.77 -33.44
N ASN A 10 22.63 19.05 -32.15
CA ASN A 10 22.91 18.10 -31.12
C ASN A 10 21.91 16.95 -31.30
N ILE A 11 22.32 15.87 -31.91
CA ILE A 11 21.60 14.60 -31.85
C ILE A 11 21.72 14.17 -30.39
N ALA A 12 20.69 14.39 -29.60
CA ALA A 12 20.58 13.75 -28.30
C ALA A 12 20.66 12.23 -28.60
N ASN A 13 21.73 11.58 -28.15
CA ASN A 13 21.83 10.13 -28.25
C ASN A 13 20.60 9.52 -27.55
N ALA A 14 19.82 8.74 -28.31
CA ALA A 14 18.73 7.98 -27.71
C ALA A 14 19.29 7.10 -26.59
N PHE A 15 18.57 6.96 -25.50
CA PHE A 15 18.97 6.11 -24.37
C PHE A 15 19.17 4.66 -24.87
N ASP A 16 20.34 4.09 -24.59
CA ASP A 16 20.68 2.74 -25.06
C ASP A 16 20.15 1.67 -24.07
N TRP A 17 18.96 1.21 -24.32
CA TRP A 17 18.38 0.10 -23.54
C TRP A 17 19.18 -1.21 -23.63
N LYS A 18 20.07 -1.38 -24.62
CA LYS A 18 20.90 -2.58 -24.81
C LYS A 18 22.30 -2.48 -24.21
N ALA A 19 22.63 -1.41 -23.50
CA ALA A 19 23.95 -1.21 -22.90
C ALA A 19 24.40 -2.36 -21.98
N HIS A 20 23.45 -3.09 -21.37
CA HIS A 20 23.71 -4.23 -20.48
C HIS A 20 23.22 -5.56 -21.05
N SER A 21 23.07 -5.65 -22.38
CA SER A 21 22.64 -6.88 -23.07
C SER A 21 23.54 -8.08 -22.73
N GLY A 22 22.93 -9.25 -22.57
CA GLY A 22 23.61 -10.50 -22.19
C GLY A 22 23.79 -10.70 -20.69
N LYS A 23 23.46 -9.70 -19.86
CA LYS A 23 23.41 -9.85 -18.40
C LYS A 23 22.20 -10.66 -17.98
N THR A 24 22.29 -11.25 -16.78
CA THR A 24 21.17 -11.92 -16.11
C THR A 24 21.02 -11.32 -14.73
N ILE A 25 19.83 -10.84 -14.42
CA ILE A 25 19.47 -10.31 -13.10
C ILE A 25 18.55 -11.28 -12.37
N THR A 26 18.58 -11.21 -11.04
CA THR A 26 17.63 -11.89 -10.17
C THR A 26 16.79 -10.83 -9.44
N ILE A 27 15.47 -10.96 -9.51
CA ILE A 27 14.55 -10.11 -8.76
C ILE A 27 13.89 -10.92 -7.65
N LEU A 28 13.65 -10.29 -6.50
CA LEU A 28 12.98 -10.88 -5.34
C LEU A 28 11.69 -10.11 -5.05
N MET A 29 10.56 -10.78 -5.15
CA MET A 29 9.24 -10.18 -4.90
C MET A 29 8.36 -11.15 -4.08
N ASN A 30 7.34 -10.61 -3.41
CA ASN A 30 6.28 -11.46 -2.89
C ASN A 30 5.25 -11.78 -3.98
N GLU A 31 4.45 -12.82 -3.80
CA GLU A 31 3.27 -13.08 -4.63
C GLU A 31 2.24 -11.98 -4.37
N HIS A 32 2.04 -11.13 -5.37
CA HIS A 32 1.26 -9.90 -5.26
C HIS A 32 0.77 -9.49 -6.66
N PRO A 33 -0.40 -8.83 -6.82
CA PRO A 33 -0.86 -8.37 -8.13
C PRO A 33 0.14 -7.51 -8.92
N VAL A 34 0.99 -6.74 -8.24
CA VAL A 34 2.11 -6.01 -8.88
C VAL A 34 3.08 -6.97 -9.57
N LEU A 35 3.40 -8.12 -8.96
CA LEU A 35 4.28 -9.12 -9.56
C LEU A 35 3.67 -9.71 -10.82
N ASP A 36 2.35 -9.92 -10.87
CA ASP A 36 1.68 -10.43 -12.08
C ASP A 36 1.80 -9.42 -13.22
N GLY A 37 1.63 -8.14 -12.92
CA GLY A 37 1.90 -7.06 -13.87
C GLY A 37 3.36 -7.04 -14.35
N VAL A 38 4.31 -7.18 -13.44
CA VAL A 38 5.75 -7.28 -13.77
C VAL A 38 6.02 -8.50 -14.65
N ARG A 39 5.50 -9.68 -14.29
CA ARG A 39 5.65 -10.93 -15.08
C ARG A 39 5.15 -10.75 -16.51
N SER A 40 4.07 -10.01 -16.71
CA SER A 40 3.49 -9.75 -18.03
C SER A 40 4.44 -8.98 -18.96
N LEU A 41 5.32 -8.14 -18.39
CA LEU A 41 6.26 -7.30 -19.14
C LEU A 41 7.69 -7.87 -19.24
N ILE A 42 8.03 -8.90 -18.49
CA ILE A 42 9.39 -9.50 -18.55
C ILE A 42 9.78 -9.93 -19.98
N PRO A 43 8.93 -10.59 -20.78
CA PRO A 43 9.30 -10.97 -22.15
C PRO A 43 9.68 -9.75 -23.00
N GLN A 44 8.93 -8.65 -22.92
CA GLN A 44 9.20 -7.43 -23.65
C GLN A 44 10.47 -6.75 -23.16
N PHE A 45 10.68 -6.69 -21.82
CA PHE A 45 11.92 -6.18 -21.24
C PHE A 45 13.15 -6.95 -21.73
N GLU A 46 13.09 -8.29 -21.77
CA GLU A 46 14.18 -9.13 -22.26
C GLU A 46 14.47 -8.92 -23.75
N GLU A 47 13.44 -8.69 -24.57
CA GLU A 47 13.58 -8.38 -26.00
C GLU A 47 14.21 -7.00 -26.21
N ASP A 48 13.70 -5.98 -25.51
CA ASP A 48 14.13 -4.59 -25.66
C ASP A 48 15.56 -4.37 -25.17
N THR A 49 15.93 -5.03 -24.05
CA THR A 49 17.21 -4.78 -23.38
C THR A 49 18.27 -5.86 -23.62
N GLY A 50 17.85 -7.08 -23.92
CA GLY A 50 18.74 -8.26 -23.96
C GLY A 50 19.19 -8.73 -22.57
N ILE A 51 18.63 -8.18 -21.48
CA ILE A 51 18.89 -8.60 -20.10
C ILE A 51 17.92 -9.73 -19.75
N LYS A 52 18.41 -10.84 -19.20
CA LYS A 52 17.58 -11.95 -18.73
C LYS A 52 17.14 -11.78 -17.29
N VAL A 53 15.89 -12.15 -16.96
CA VAL A 53 15.31 -11.99 -15.64
C VAL A 53 15.00 -13.34 -15.00
N LYS A 54 15.52 -13.55 -13.78
CA LYS A 54 15.13 -14.67 -12.91
C LYS A 54 14.26 -14.12 -11.79
N VAL A 55 13.01 -14.57 -11.73
CA VAL A 55 12.07 -14.19 -10.70
C VAL A 55 12.16 -15.15 -9.52
N ASN A 56 12.43 -14.64 -8.33
CA ASN A 56 12.30 -15.33 -7.08
C ASN A 56 11.08 -14.75 -6.35
N ALA A 57 9.98 -15.49 -6.39
CA ALA A 57 8.71 -15.07 -5.81
C ALA A 57 8.37 -15.91 -4.57
N LEU A 58 7.86 -15.29 -3.52
CA LEU A 58 7.58 -15.92 -2.23
C LEU A 58 6.19 -15.48 -1.75
N ALA A 59 5.49 -16.34 -1.01
CA ALA A 59 4.34 -15.92 -0.25
C ALA A 59 4.73 -14.83 0.76
N GLU A 60 3.81 -13.91 1.05
CA GLU A 60 4.12 -12.70 1.81
C GLU A 60 4.70 -12.99 3.20
N ASP A 61 4.18 -13.98 3.90
CA ASP A 61 4.65 -14.41 5.22
C ASP A 61 6.13 -14.85 5.23
N LEU A 62 6.62 -15.39 4.09
CA LEU A 62 8.01 -15.81 3.93
C LEU A 62 8.86 -14.69 3.29
N PHE A 63 8.24 -13.74 2.60
CA PHE A 63 8.95 -12.74 1.83
C PHE A 63 9.79 -11.83 2.72
N PHE A 64 9.22 -11.29 3.79
CA PHE A 64 9.92 -10.35 4.67
C PHE A 64 11.18 -10.98 5.29
N ASP A 65 11.07 -12.20 5.83
CA ASP A 65 12.21 -12.92 6.39
C ASP A 65 13.28 -13.23 5.34
N ARG A 66 12.86 -13.66 4.15
CA ARG A 66 13.77 -14.00 3.04
C ARG A 66 14.41 -12.77 2.43
N MET A 67 13.71 -11.65 2.36
CA MET A 67 14.26 -10.37 1.93
C MET A 67 15.38 -9.93 2.87
N GLU A 68 15.17 -9.98 4.18
CA GLU A 68 16.19 -9.62 5.16
C GLU A 68 17.43 -10.52 5.04
N VAL A 69 17.26 -11.83 4.94
CA VAL A 69 18.36 -12.79 4.70
C VAL A 69 19.07 -12.49 3.37
N ASN A 70 18.34 -12.16 2.32
CA ASN A 70 18.89 -11.84 1.01
C ASN A 70 19.74 -10.57 1.05
N LEU A 71 19.24 -9.51 1.69
CA LEU A 71 19.94 -8.23 1.83
C LEU A 71 21.20 -8.34 2.69
N ARG A 72 21.23 -9.20 3.71
CA ARG A 72 22.40 -9.46 4.56
C ARG A 72 23.38 -10.46 3.95
N GLY A 73 22.97 -11.19 2.93
CA GLY A 73 23.80 -12.21 2.28
C GLY A 73 24.95 -11.63 1.44
N GLY A 74 25.88 -12.50 1.02
CA GLY A 74 27.01 -12.10 0.16
C GLY A 74 26.63 -11.79 -1.28
N LYS A 75 25.47 -12.28 -1.74
CA LYS A 75 24.89 -12.00 -3.06
C LYS A 75 23.40 -11.78 -2.89
N GLY A 76 22.98 -10.53 -3.03
CA GLY A 76 21.57 -10.15 -3.02
C GLY A 76 20.92 -10.26 -4.38
N ALA A 77 19.61 -10.11 -4.40
CA ALA A 77 18.86 -9.86 -5.62
C ALA A 77 19.29 -8.52 -6.23
N ASP A 78 19.27 -8.43 -7.56
CA ASP A 78 19.65 -7.22 -8.29
C ASP A 78 18.55 -6.16 -8.30
N ALA A 79 17.31 -6.59 -8.03
CA ALA A 79 16.21 -5.73 -7.62
C ALA A 79 15.31 -6.49 -6.65
N HIS A 80 14.68 -5.81 -5.71
CA HIS A 80 13.73 -6.41 -4.78
C HIS A 80 12.50 -5.52 -4.59
N PHE A 81 11.38 -6.17 -4.33
CA PHE A 81 10.15 -5.48 -3.94
C PHE A 81 10.34 -4.86 -2.56
N CYS A 82 10.11 -3.58 -2.45
CA CYS A 82 10.49 -2.77 -1.31
C CYS A 82 9.23 -2.34 -0.56
N PRO A 83 8.97 -2.81 0.67
CA PRO A 83 7.93 -2.25 1.51
C PRO A 83 8.37 -0.83 1.92
N MET A 84 7.60 0.20 1.50
CA MET A 84 7.97 1.60 1.73
C MET A 84 7.48 2.08 3.10
N ASP A 85 7.91 1.40 4.15
CA ASP A 85 7.51 1.56 5.55
C ASP A 85 8.69 1.55 6.53
N ALA A 86 8.43 1.24 7.80
CA ALA A 86 9.46 1.08 8.82
C ALA A 86 10.49 -0.02 8.48
N THR A 87 10.12 -1.03 7.69
CA THR A 87 11.04 -2.08 7.24
C THR A 87 12.13 -1.50 6.36
N ALA A 88 11.78 -0.65 5.37
CA ALA A 88 12.78 0.04 4.55
C ALA A 88 13.69 0.94 5.40
N PHE A 89 13.15 1.62 6.42
CA PHE A 89 13.96 2.43 7.33
C PHE A 89 14.94 1.58 8.15
N ASN A 90 14.51 0.41 8.65
CA ASN A 90 15.37 -0.52 9.36
C ASN A 90 16.51 -1.04 8.47
N GLN A 91 16.18 -1.39 7.22
CA GLN A 91 17.16 -1.84 6.23
C GLN A 91 18.17 -0.74 5.86
N PHE A 92 17.68 0.51 5.68
CA PHE A 92 18.55 1.68 5.50
C PHE A 92 19.49 1.86 6.69
N SER A 93 18.97 1.85 7.92
CA SER A 93 19.75 2.04 9.15
C SER A 93 20.81 0.97 9.32
N ALA A 94 20.57 -0.24 8.82
CA ALA A 94 21.53 -1.34 8.80
C ALA A 94 22.50 -1.29 7.61
N GLY A 95 22.42 -0.28 6.72
CA GLY A 95 23.30 -0.15 5.55
C GLY A 95 23.06 -1.20 4.46
N LEU A 96 21.85 -1.77 4.39
CA LEU A 96 21.53 -2.89 3.50
C LEU A 96 21.02 -2.44 2.13
N LEU A 97 20.60 -1.17 1.98
CA LEU A 97 20.01 -0.65 0.76
C LEU A 97 21.01 0.13 -0.09
N GLN A 98 20.89 0.04 -1.41
CA GLN A 98 21.66 0.82 -2.38
C GLN A 98 20.97 2.17 -2.60
N PRO A 99 21.69 3.32 -2.44
CA PRO A 99 21.15 4.62 -2.82
C PRO A 99 20.93 4.70 -4.34
N LEU A 100 19.80 5.28 -4.76
CA LEU A 100 19.39 5.32 -6.17
C LEU A 100 19.70 6.65 -6.87
N ASN A 101 20.06 7.72 -6.15
CA ASN A 101 20.24 9.05 -6.73
C ASN A 101 21.30 9.09 -7.85
N GLY A 102 22.40 8.34 -7.71
CA GLY A 102 23.43 8.26 -8.76
C GLY A 102 22.89 7.63 -10.05
N PHE A 103 22.07 6.57 -9.95
CA PHE A 103 21.43 5.97 -11.11
C PHE A 103 20.39 6.89 -11.74
N LEU A 104 19.60 7.60 -10.92
CA LEU A 104 18.64 8.60 -11.40
C LEU A 104 19.31 9.72 -12.20
N SER A 105 20.52 10.17 -11.82
CA SER A 105 21.23 11.23 -12.52
C SER A 105 22.00 10.75 -13.75
N ASP A 106 22.61 9.56 -13.70
CA ASP A 106 23.66 9.18 -14.62
C ASP A 106 23.23 8.05 -15.61
N SER A 107 22.26 7.23 -15.23
CA SER A 107 21.89 5.99 -15.93
C SER A 107 20.38 5.88 -16.24
N THR A 108 19.67 7.00 -16.28
CA THR A 108 18.21 7.04 -16.47
C THR A 108 17.84 7.57 -17.85
N SER A 109 16.81 6.98 -18.46
CA SER A 109 16.23 7.45 -19.72
C SER A 109 15.70 8.89 -19.55
N PRO A 110 15.96 9.81 -20.51
CA PRO A 110 15.55 11.22 -20.38
C PRO A 110 14.06 11.45 -20.21
N ASP A 111 13.22 10.52 -20.64
CA ASP A 111 11.77 10.56 -20.58
C ASP A 111 11.18 9.89 -19.32
N TYR A 112 12.03 9.41 -18.41
CA TYR A 112 11.62 8.72 -17.20
C TYR A 112 10.78 9.60 -16.25
N ASP A 113 11.15 10.87 -16.09
CA ASP A 113 10.47 11.87 -15.27
C ASP A 113 10.12 11.37 -13.85
N VAL A 114 11.10 11.41 -12.99
CA VAL A 114 10.92 11.03 -11.57
C VAL A 114 9.92 11.94 -10.82
N ASN A 115 9.72 13.18 -11.29
CA ASN A 115 8.79 14.13 -10.66
C ASN A 115 7.31 13.83 -10.95
N ASP A 116 7.03 12.88 -11.83
CA ASP A 116 5.68 12.37 -12.08
C ASP A 116 5.15 11.47 -10.94
N PHE A 117 6.01 11.07 -10.01
CA PHE A 117 5.56 10.45 -8.76
C PHE A 117 5.17 11.53 -7.75
N PRO A 118 4.06 11.37 -6.99
CA PRO A 118 3.76 12.25 -5.88
C PRO A 118 4.94 12.37 -4.92
N ALA A 119 5.28 13.59 -4.52
CA ALA A 119 6.43 13.81 -3.63
C ALA A 119 6.34 13.01 -2.32
N GLY A 120 5.13 12.84 -1.78
CA GLY A 120 4.89 12.01 -0.59
C GLY A 120 5.25 10.54 -0.80
N PHE A 121 5.06 10.02 -2.02
CA PHE A 121 5.39 8.63 -2.36
C PHE A 121 6.91 8.43 -2.45
N LEU A 122 7.61 9.29 -3.16
CA LEU A 122 9.07 9.24 -3.26
C LEU A 122 9.73 9.43 -1.88
N ASN A 123 9.18 10.34 -1.07
CA ASN A 123 9.76 10.65 0.23
C ASN A 123 9.58 9.54 1.28
N ALA A 124 8.73 8.56 1.03
CA ALA A 124 8.56 7.41 1.93
C ALA A 124 9.86 6.62 2.14
N THR A 125 10.79 6.64 1.16
CA THR A 125 12.12 6.03 1.28
C THR A 125 13.26 7.00 1.01
N ASN A 126 13.05 8.29 1.26
CA ASN A 126 14.08 9.32 1.17
C ASN A 126 14.79 9.47 2.53
N PHE A 127 15.85 8.71 2.73
CA PHE A 127 16.51 8.61 4.03
C PHE A 127 17.88 9.32 4.05
N PRO A 128 18.30 9.88 5.22
CA PRO A 128 17.56 9.94 6.50
C PRO A 128 16.48 11.03 6.55
N GLY A 129 16.24 11.73 5.47
CA GLY A 129 15.32 12.86 5.36
C GLY A 129 16.06 14.21 5.37
N GLY A 130 15.53 15.18 4.61
CA GLY A 130 16.14 16.50 4.47
C GLY A 130 17.27 16.60 3.43
N PRO A 131 18.06 17.70 3.45
CA PRO A 131 19.11 17.92 2.47
C PRO A 131 20.19 16.84 2.47
N GLY A 132 20.53 16.32 1.29
CA GLY A 132 21.55 15.27 1.12
C GLY A 132 21.03 13.85 1.30
N SER A 133 19.72 13.65 1.48
CA SER A 133 19.11 12.33 1.51
C SER A 133 19.08 11.67 0.13
N ASN A 134 18.98 10.34 0.14
CA ASN A 134 18.86 9.53 -1.07
C ASN A 134 17.53 8.78 -1.09
N TYR A 135 17.02 8.56 -2.29
CA TYR A 135 15.96 7.59 -2.52
C TYR A 135 16.54 6.18 -2.51
N TYR A 136 15.83 5.24 -1.89
CA TYR A 136 16.25 3.85 -1.82
C TYR A 136 15.30 2.91 -2.55
N CYS A 137 14.04 3.31 -2.76
CA CYS A 137 13.08 2.60 -3.57
C CYS A 137 12.31 3.59 -4.47
N ILE A 138 11.90 3.10 -5.64
CA ILE A 138 11.01 3.80 -6.56
C ILE A 138 9.59 3.25 -6.35
N PRO A 139 8.55 4.09 -6.21
CA PRO A 139 7.17 3.61 -6.06
C PRO A 139 6.73 2.74 -7.24
N MET A 140 6.06 1.63 -6.96
CA MET A 140 5.43 0.76 -7.95
C MET A 140 3.93 0.68 -7.79
N SER A 141 3.43 0.75 -6.55
CA SER A 141 2.01 0.72 -6.27
C SER A 141 1.65 1.61 -5.10
N PHE A 142 0.41 2.02 -5.11
CA PHE A 142 -0.24 2.78 -4.07
C PHE A 142 -1.54 2.09 -3.69
N GLU A 143 -1.79 1.99 -2.41
CA GLU A 143 -2.99 1.44 -1.83
C GLU A 143 -3.57 2.45 -0.84
N SER A 144 -4.81 2.85 -1.04
CA SER A 144 -5.57 3.60 -0.04
C SER A 144 -6.61 2.68 0.61
N TYR A 145 -7.04 3.00 1.82
CA TYR A 145 -8.06 2.20 2.48
C TYR A 145 -9.42 2.80 2.18
N ILE A 146 -10.28 1.97 1.56
CA ILE A 146 -11.64 2.32 1.11
C ILE A 146 -12.63 1.29 1.63
N VAL A 147 -13.91 1.45 1.36
CA VAL A 147 -14.95 0.46 1.67
C VAL A 147 -15.48 -0.14 0.38
N PHE A 148 -15.41 -1.44 0.30
CA PHE A 148 -16.10 -2.27 -0.68
C PHE A 148 -17.43 -2.70 -0.11
N TYR A 149 -18.47 -2.78 -0.93
CA TYR A 149 -19.76 -3.33 -0.49
C TYR A 149 -20.37 -4.24 -1.55
N ASN A 150 -21.00 -5.31 -1.09
CA ASN A 150 -21.78 -6.21 -1.94
C ASN A 150 -23.16 -5.59 -2.21
N LYS A 151 -23.43 -5.22 -3.47
CA LYS A 151 -24.67 -4.54 -3.89
C LYS A 151 -25.92 -5.34 -3.55
N ASP A 152 -25.90 -6.67 -3.71
CA ASP A 152 -27.05 -7.53 -3.42
C ASP A 152 -27.37 -7.56 -1.92
N HIS A 153 -26.36 -7.68 -1.07
CA HIS A 153 -26.55 -7.66 0.37
C HIS A 153 -27.04 -6.29 0.86
N VAL A 154 -26.44 -5.19 0.37
CA VAL A 154 -26.89 -3.83 0.68
C VAL A 154 -28.33 -3.61 0.23
N ASN A 155 -28.68 -4.03 -0.97
CA ASN A 155 -30.07 -3.92 -1.45
C ASN A 155 -31.04 -4.77 -0.58
N LYS A 156 -30.69 -6.02 -0.29
CA LYS A 156 -31.54 -6.96 0.45
C LYS A 156 -31.79 -6.53 1.89
N TYR A 157 -30.75 -6.15 2.60
CA TYR A 157 -30.83 -5.92 4.06
C TYR A 157 -30.92 -4.44 4.46
N LEU A 158 -30.47 -3.53 3.56
CA LEU A 158 -30.39 -2.11 3.86
C LEU A 158 -31.22 -1.23 2.89
N GLY A 159 -31.95 -1.88 1.94
CA GLY A 159 -32.76 -1.17 0.96
C GLY A 159 -31.96 -0.27 0.01
N GLY A 160 -30.70 -0.64 -0.26
CA GLY A 160 -29.80 0.12 -1.12
C GLY A 160 -29.14 1.34 -0.43
N LYS A 161 -29.39 1.56 0.87
CA LYS A 161 -28.80 2.69 1.59
C LYS A 161 -27.31 2.42 1.88
N LEU A 162 -26.45 3.41 1.59
CA LEU A 162 -25.04 3.41 1.92
C LEU A 162 -24.76 4.24 3.20
N PRO A 163 -23.72 3.93 3.96
CA PRO A 163 -23.36 4.68 5.15
C PRO A 163 -22.80 6.06 4.81
N GLU A 164 -23.21 7.07 5.56
CA GLU A 164 -22.70 8.43 5.43
C GLU A 164 -21.67 8.78 6.53
N THR A 165 -21.54 7.91 7.56
CA THR A 165 -20.55 8.03 8.63
C THR A 165 -20.00 6.67 9.03
N MET A 166 -18.85 6.65 9.73
CA MET A 166 -18.27 5.41 10.27
C MET A 166 -19.21 4.71 11.25
N ASP A 167 -19.91 5.45 12.09
CA ASP A 167 -20.91 4.88 13.02
C ASP A 167 -22.06 4.21 12.24
N GLU A 168 -22.52 4.83 11.14
CA GLU A 168 -23.53 4.22 10.28
C GLU A 168 -23.01 2.95 9.59
N LEU A 169 -21.75 2.95 9.11
CA LEU A 169 -21.14 1.74 8.52
C LEU A 169 -21.14 0.57 9.50
N ILE A 170 -20.69 0.80 10.73
CA ILE A 170 -20.65 -0.21 11.78
C ILE A 170 -22.07 -0.67 12.16
N ALA A 171 -23.02 0.25 12.29
CA ALA A 171 -24.41 -0.08 12.59
C ALA A 171 -25.08 -0.91 11.47
N MET A 172 -24.84 -0.52 10.22
CA MET A 172 -25.33 -1.25 9.02
C MET A 172 -24.72 -2.64 8.91
N ALA A 173 -23.40 -2.78 9.15
CA ALA A 173 -22.74 -4.06 9.18
C ALA A 173 -23.35 -4.99 10.25
N LYS A 174 -23.52 -4.51 11.49
CA LYS A 174 -24.17 -5.27 12.56
C LYS A 174 -25.61 -5.66 12.20
N LYS A 175 -26.34 -4.76 11.55
CA LYS A 175 -27.72 -5.04 11.10
C LYS A 175 -27.75 -6.15 10.07
N VAL A 176 -26.90 -6.13 9.06
CA VAL A 176 -26.84 -7.21 8.05
C VAL A 176 -26.57 -8.55 8.70
N LYS A 177 -25.59 -8.64 9.60
CA LYS A 177 -25.27 -9.87 10.34
C LYS A 177 -26.48 -10.38 11.13
N ALA A 178 -27.16 -9.48 11.84
CA ALA A 178 -28.34 -9.84 12.64
C ALA A 178 -29.52 -10.29 11.76
N ASP A 179 -29.88 -9.52 10.74
CA ASP A 179 -31.04 -9.77 9.86
C ASP A 179 -30.83 -11.00 8.98
N SER A 180 -29.59 -11.37 8.67
CA SER A 180 -29.25 -12.61 7.97
C SER A 180 -29.21 -13.85 8.89
N GLY A 181 -29.39 -13.67 10.21
CA GLY A 181 -29.19 -14.77 11.17
C GLY A 181 -27.73 -15.24 11.27
N GLY A 182 -26.78 -14.42 10.83
CA GLY A 182 -25.36 -14.75 10.78
C GLY A 182 -24.90 -15.48 9.53
N GLU A 183 -25.80 -15.73 8.55
CA GLU A 183 -25.45 -16.35 7.27
C GLU A 183 -24.55 -15.44 6.40
N VAL A 184 -24.73 -14.12 6.53
CA VAL A 184 -23.90 -13.11 5.88
C VAL A 184 -23.15 -12.33 6.97
N ALA A 185 -21.83 -12.26 6.86
CA ALA A 185 -21.03 -11.37 7.70
C ALA A 185 -21.40 -9.91 7.37
N GLY A 186 -21.59 -9.08 8.39
CA GLY A 186 -21.85 -7.67 8.17
C GLY A 186 -20.66 -6.96 7.57
N ALA A 187 -19.45 -7.28 8.07
CA ALA A 187 -18.19 -6.84 7.52
C ALA A 187 -17.13 -7.93 7.65
N VAL A 188 -16.15 -7.94 6.74
CA VAL A 188 -14.90 -8.67 6.94
C VAL A 188 -13.77 -7.67 7.15
N MET A 189 -12.82 -8.05 8.00
CA MET A 189 -11.65 -7.27 8.38
C MET A 189 -10.46 -8.21 8.62
N ARG A 190 -9.24 -7.67 8.66
CA ARG A 190 -8.05 -8.40 9.10
C ARG A 190 -8.09 -8.56 10.61
N GLY A 191 -8.36 -9.75 11.13
CA GLY A 191 -8.46 -10.03 12.57
C GLY A 191 -7.29 -10.80 13.13
N LEU A 192 -6.43 -11.40 12.28
CA LEU A 192 -5.24 -12.11 12.70
C LEU A 192 -4.26 -11.15 13.41
N ARG A 193 -3.67 -11.60 14.51
CA ARG A 193 -2.65 -10.84 15.23
C ARG A 193 -1.36 -10.78 14.40
N THR A 194 -1.16 -9.67 13.69
CA THR A 194 0.06 -9.39 12.92
C THR A 194 0.32 -7.88 12.90
N ASP A 195 1.59 -7.50 12.76
CA ASP A 195 2.03 -6.11 12.63
C ASP A 195 1.63 -5.48 11.28
N THR A 196 1.45 -6.30 10.24
CA THR A 196 1.07 -5.83 8.90
C THR A 196 -0.33 -5.20 8.86
N ASN A 197 -1.17 -5.39 9.88
CA ASN A 197 -2.47 -4.73 9.97
C ASN A 197 -2.39 -3.23 10.27
N ILE A 198 -1.21 -2.72 10.63
CA ILE A 198 -1.01 -1.31 11.03
C ILE A 198 -1.43 -0.33 9.95
N ASP A 199 -1.34 -0.70 8.69
CA ASP A 199 -1.74 0.08 7.55
C ASP A 199 -3.26 0.33 7.53
N THR A 200 -4.07 -0.75 7.57
CA THR A 200 -5.54 -0.68 7.64
C THR A 200 -6.00 -0.01 8.94
N ILE A 201 -5.35 -0.31 10.06
CA ILE A 201 -5.62 0.32 11.35
C ILE A 201 -5.38 1.82 11.26
N SER A 202 -4.25 2.23 10.66
CA SER A 202 -3.94 3.65 10.45
C SER A 202 -5.00 4.34 9.60
N GLY A 203 -5.59 3.66 8.61
CA GLY A 203 -6.70 4.21 7.82
C GLY A 203 -7.87 4.68 8.68
N LEU A 204 -8.33 3.83 9.59
CA LEU A 204 -9.44 4.16 10.48
C LEU A 204 -9.04 5.19 11.54
N VAL A 205 -7.82 5.11 12.05
CA VAL A 205 -7.30 6.07 13.02
C VAL A 205 -7.14 7.46 12.41
N PHE A 206 -6.61 7.58 11.18
CA PHE A 206 -6.53 8.88 10.50
C PHE A 206 -7.90 9.43 10.15
N ASN A 207 -8.88 8.57 9.85
CA ASN A 207 -10.25 9.00 9.66
C ASN A 207 -10.84 9.64 10.94
N ALA A 208 -10.60 9.02 12.10
CA ALA A 208 -11.01 9.56 13.39
C ALA A 208 -10.17 10.78 13.82
N TRP A 209 -8.90 10.83 13.45
CA TRP A 209 -8.01 11.97 13.70
C TRP A 209 -8.47 13.25 12.98
N GLY A 210 -9.07 13.09 11.80
CA GLY A 210 -9.62 14.19 11.01
C GLY A 210 -8.56 15.16 10.49
N ALA A 211 -8.89 16.44 10.44
CA ALA A 211 -8.04 17.51 9.91
C ALA A 211 -6.87 17.92 10.83
N ARG A 212 -6.77 17.33 12.01
CA ARG A 212 -5.69 17.66 12.97
C ARG A 212 -4.31 17.39 12.34
N ASP A 213 -3.38 18.29 12.58
CA ASP A 213 -1.99 18.10 12.18
C ASP A 213 -1.36 16.93 12.94
N ILE A 214 -0.39 16.27 12.29
CA ILE A 214 0.45 15.24 12.90
C ILE A 214 1.82 15.85 13.14
N GLU A 215 2.15 16.07 14.40
CA GLU A 215 3.40 16.67 14.79
C GLU A 215 4.55 15.65 14.83
N GLY A 216 5.67 16.02 14.20
CA GLY A 216 6.89 15.23 14.20
C GLY A 216 6.85 13.98 13.32
N PRO A 217 7.92 13.18 13.34
CA PRO A 217 8.08 12.06 12.42
C PRO A 217 7.41 10.75 12.88
N TYR A 218 6.84 10.72 14.09
CA TYR A 218 6.38 9.46 14.71
C TYR A 218 4.88 9.21 14.54
N GLY A 219 4.26 9.88 13.57
CA GLY A 219 2.84 9.71 13.25
C GLY A 219 1.92 10.12 14.41
N VAL A 220 0.71 9.57 14.40
CA VAL A 220 -0.29 9.84 15.44
C VAL A 220 -0.01 9.10 16.76
N TRP A 221 0.88 8.11 16.75
CA TRP A 221 1.07 7.18 17.87
C TRP A 221 1.86 7.77 19.04
N PHE A 222 2.60 8.84 18.78
CA PHE A 222 3.45 9.52 19.75
C PHE A 222 3.23 11.03 19.68
N ASP A 223 3.35 11.71 20.82
CA ASP A 223 3.16 13.16 20.94
C ASP A 223 4.47 13.90 20.64
N GLY A 224 4.86 13.93 19.35
CA GLY A 224 6.06 14.59 18.86
C GLY A 224 7.39 14.06 19.40
N ASP A 225 7.32 13.15 20.37
CA ASP A 225 8.45 12.55 21.07
C ASP A 225 8.20 11.06 21.28
N TRP A 226 9.15 10.24 20.83
CA TRP A 226 9.12 8.78 20.95
C TRP A 226 8.84 8.25 22.36
N SER A 227 9.23 8.99 23.41
CA SER A 227 8.96 8.62 24.79
C SER A 227 7.53 8.90 25.26
N LYS A 228 6.72 9.54 24.42
CA LYS A 228 5.36 9.99 24.75
C LYS A 228 4.29 9.29 23.92
N PRO A 229 4.01 8.01 24.17
CA PRO A 229 2.91 7.32 23.51
C PRO A 229 1.57 7.97 23.88
N ARG A 230 0.64 8.01 22.90
CA ARG A 230 -0.67 8.67 23.10
C ARG A 230 -1.84 7.84 22.58
N LEU A 231 -1.81 6.52 22.77
CA LEU A 231 -2.92 5.65 22.37
C LEU A 231 -4.24 6.03 23.06
N ASP A 232 -4.18 6.75 24.18
CA ASP A 232 -5.32 7.30 24.92
C ASP A 232 -5.87 8.61 24.36
N ASP A 233 -5.34 9.15 23.26
CA ASP A 233 -5.98 10.26 22.54
C ASP A 233 -7.38 9.83 22.07
N PRO A 234 -8.44 10.64 22.29
CA PRO A 234 -9.81 10.26 21.95
C PRO A 234 -10.02 9.87 20.49
N ALA A 235 -9.29 10.48 19.55
CA ALA A 235 -9.38 10.13 18.15
C ALA A 235 -8.73 8.76 17.85
N ILE A 236 -7.62 8.43 18.51
CA ILE A 236 -7.00 7.11 18.40
C ILE A 236 -7.93 6.05 18.99
N GLN A 237 -8.45 6.29 20.20
CA GLN A 237 -9.44 5.39 20.82
C GLN A 237 -10.64 5.14 19.92
N LYS A 238 -11.14 6.20 19.25
CA LYS A 238 -12.27 6.09 18.31
C LYS A 238 -11.90 5.21 17.10
N GLY A 239 -10.78 5.47 16.44
CA GLY A 239 -10.35 4.69 15.27
C GLY A 239 -10.11 3.21 15.60
N LEU A 240 -9.48 2.90 16.74
CA LEU A 240 -9.29 1.52 17.20
C LEU A 240 -10.63 0.85 17.56
N SER A 241 -11.57 1.61 18.15
CA SER A 241 -12.93 1.12 18.42
C SER A 241 -13.74 0.88 17.16
N ASP A 242 -13.56 1.71 16.12
CA ASP A 242 -14.21 1.54 14.83
C ASP A 242 -13.74 0.24 14.17
N TYR A 243 -12.43 -0.02 14.20
CA TYR A 243 -11.86 -1.27 13.71
C TYR A 243 -12.46 -2.48 14.43
N ALA A 244 -12.42 -2.48 15.76
CA ALA A 244 -13.00 -3.55 16.57
C ALA A 244 -14.51 -3.69 16.37
N GLY A 245 -15.22 -2.58 16.12
CA GLY A 245 -16.64 -2.55 15.81
C GLY A 245 -17.00 -3.23 14.49
N LEU A 246 -16.18 -3.05 13.46
CA LEU A 246 -16.31 -3.77 12.18
C LEU A 246 -15.96 -5.25 12.33
N MET A 247 -14.89 -5.59 13.07
CA MET A 247 -14.57 -6.99 13.39
C MET A 247 -15.70 -7.70 14.11
N ALA A 248 -16.42 -7.02 15.03
CA ALA A 248 -17.55 -7.60 15.75
C ALA A 248 -18.75 -7.94 14.83
N ALA A 249 -18.86 -7.26 13.68
CA ALA A 249 -19.83 -7.60 12.64
C ALA A 249 -19.34 -8.73 11.71
N GLY A 250 -18.11 -9.19 11.87
CA GLY A 250 -17.47 -10.21 11.05
C GLY A 250 -17.90 -11.65 11.37
N PRO A 251 -17.34 -12.63 10.65
CA PRO A 251 -17.57 -14.05 10.93
C PRO A 251 -16.98 -14.45 12.30
N SER A 252 -17.39 -15.60 12.82
CA SER A 252 -16.96 -16.07 14.16
C SER A 252 -15.47 -16.39 14.26
N ASP A 253 -14.84 -16.71 13.14
CA ASP A 253 -13.43 -17.05 12.99
C ASP A 253 -12.57 -15.86 12.49
N ILE A 254 -13.06 -14.63 12.60
CA ILE A 254 -12.41 -13.40 12.13
C ILE A 254 -10.95 -13.29 12.62
N LEU A 255 -10.62 -13.85 13.79
CA LEU A 255 -9.27 -13.81 14.36
C LEU A 255 -8.24 -14.66 13.59
N SER A 256 -8.69 -15.47 12.63
CA SER A 256 -7.81 -16.21 11.72
C SER A 256 -7.61 -15.49 10.36
N TYR A 257 -8.28 -14.37 10.12
CA TYR A 257 -8.25 -13.67 8.83
C TYR A 257 -7.09 -12.69 8.76
N ASN A 258 -6.19 -12.92 7.81
CA ASN A 258 -5.28 -11.90 7.29
C ASN A 258 -5.92 -11.21 6.08
N TRP A 259 -5.21 -10.35 5.38
CA TRP A 259 -5.71 -9.63 4.21
C TRP A 259 -6.26 -10.57 3.12
N ASN A 260 -5.57 -11.68 2.88
CA ASN A 260 -5.96 -12.66 1.86
C ASN A 260 -7.26 -13.40 2.22
N GLU A 261 -7.41 -13.86 3.47
CA GLU A 261 -8.64 -14.52 3.94
C GLU A 261 -9.83 -13.56 3.92
N ALA A 262 -9.61 -12.30 4.34
CA ALA A 262 -10.66 -11.28 4.31
C ALA A 262 -11.10 -10.95 2.87
N GLY A 263 -10.13 -10.78 1.96
CA GLY A 263 -10.40 -10.59 0.53
C GLY A 263 -11.13 -11.76 -0.10
N ASN A 264 -10.69 -13.00 0.18
CA ASN A 264 -11.36 -14.22 -0.31
C ASN A 264 -12.79 -14.33 0.20
N ALA A 265 -13.06 -14.02 1.46
CA ALA A 265 -14.41 -14.05 2.01
C ALA A 265 -15.34 -13.04 1.32
N PHE A 266 -14.85 -11.83 1.03
CA PHE A 266 -15.61 -10.84 0.27
C PHE A 266 -15.81 -11.27 -1.19
N CYS A 267 -14.75 -11.75 -1.87
CA CYS A 267 -14.77 -12.32 -3.22
C CYS A 267 -15.84 -13.41 -3.36
N ALA A 268 -15.98 -14.26 -2.35
CA ALA A 268 -16.99 -15.32 -2.28
C ALA A 268 -18.41 -14.81 -1.94
N GLY A 269 -18.62 -13.51 -1.75
CA GLY A 269 -19.92 -12.93 -1.41
C GLY A 269 -20.39 -13.21 0.03
N GLN A 270 -19.48 -13.54 0.94
CA GLN A 270 -19.81 -13.91 2.32
C GLN A 270 -20.03 -12.71 3.24
N ALA A 271 -19.75 -11.49 2.78
CA ALA A 271 -19.87 -10.28 3.59
C ALA A 271 -20.55 -9.13 2.83
N ALA A 272 -21.23 -8.26 3.57
CA ALA A 272 -21.85 -7.06 3.02
C ALA A 272 -20.86 -5.93 2.80
N PHE A 273 -19.90 -5.76 3.72
CA PHE A 273 -18.87 -4.72 3.66
C PHE A 273 -17.47 -5.31 3.87
N PHE A 274 -16.49 -4.63 3.29
CA PHE A 274 -15.07 -4.90 3.49
C PHE A 274 -14.33 -3.56 3.48
N ALA A 275 -13.69 -3.20 4.58
CA ALA A 275 -12.89 -1.98 4.67
C ALA A 275 -11.42 -2.36 4.65
N ASP A 276 -10.75 -2.16 3.51
CA ASP A 276 -9.37 -2.57 3.29
C ASP A 276 -8.73 -1.83 2.11
N ALA A 277 -7.53 -2.23 1.74
CA ALA A 277 -6.72 -1.66 0.70
C ALA A 277 -7.39 -1.67 -0.68
N SER A 278 -7.25 -0.59 -1.42
CA SER A 278 -7.84 -0.43 -2.75
C SER A 278 -7.36 -1.47 -3.78
N LEU A 279 -6.22 -2.12 -3.55
CA LEU A 279 -5.66 -3.15 -4.43
C LEU A 279 -6.64 -4.30 -4.75
N PHE A 280 -7.61 -4.56 -3.88
CA PHE A 280 -8.62 -5.60 -4.10
C PHE A 280 -9.62 -5.28 -5.22
N GLY A 281 -9.75 -3.99 -5.60
CA GLY A 281 -10.76 -3.54 -6.56
C GLY A 281 -10.70 -4.28 -7.89
N PRO A 282 -9.57 -4.30 -8.62
CA PRO A 282 -9.46 -5.04 -9.87
C PRO A 282 -9.70 -6.54 -9.71
N TRP A 283 -9.22 -7.14 -8.63
CA TRP A 283 -9.40 -8.57 -8.38
C TRP A 283 -10.88 -8.95 -8.21
N PHE A 284 -11.67 -8.15 -7.50
CA PHE A 284 -13.11 -8.40 -7.33
C PHE A 284 -13.92 -8.31 -8.62
N GLU A 285 -13.34 -7.75 -9.68
CA GLU A 285 -13.96 -7.67 -11.00
C GLU A 285 -13.50 -8.81 -11.95
N THR A 286 -12.70 -9.77 -11.47
CA THR A 286 -12.24 -10.91 -12.27
C THR A 286 -13.20 -12.12 -12.21
N ASP A 287 -12.98 -13.09 -13.10
CA ASP A 287 -13.75 -14.36 -13.11
C ASP A 287 -13.46 -15.24 -11.88
N ASP A 288 -12.37 -14.98 -11.16
CA ASP A 288 -12.03 -15.69 -9.92
C ASP A 288 -12.95 -15.30 -8.76
N CYS A 289 -13.64 -14.15 -8.89
CA CYS A 289 -14.60 -13.64 -7.89
C CYS A 289 -16.04 -13.56 -8.44
N PRO A 290 -16.65 -14.68 -8.85
CA PRO A 290 -17.93 -14.66 -9.55
C PRO A 290 -19.10 -14.07 -8.74
N ALA A 291 -19.02 -14.07 -7.40
CA ALA A 291 -20.04 -13.48 -6.52
C ALA A 291 -19.85 -11.95 -6.35
N SER A 292 -18.65 -11.43 -6.63
CA SER A 292 -18.29 -10.02 -6.48
C SER A 292 -18.23 -9.28 -7.81
N LYS A 293 -17.87 -9.98 -8.91
CA LYS A 293 -17.74 -9.40 -10.25
C LYS A 293 -19.01 -8.68 -10.68
N GLY A 294 -18.93 -7.37 -10.95
CA GLY A 294 -20.06 -6.53 -11.31
C GLY A 294 -21.05 -6.24 -10.16
N ASN A 295 -20.89 -6.92 -9.03
CA ASN A 295 -21.73 -6.79 -7.83
C ASN A 295 -21.04 -6.02 -6.69
N THR A 296 -19.79 -5.63 -6.88
CA THR A 296 -19.04 -4.80 -5.93
C THR A 296 -19.32 -3.33 -6.18
N GLY A 297 -19.59 -2.59 -5.11
CA GLY A 297 -19.59 -1.15 -5.08
C GLY A 297 -18.43 -0.64 -4.23
N TYR A 298 -18.05 0.61 -4.43
CA TYR A 298 -16.86 1.22 -3.84
C TYR A 298 -17.17 2.60 -3.30
N ILE A 299 -16.76 2.91 -2.09
CA ILE A 299 -16.83 4.25 -1.51
C ILE A 299 -15.54 4.53 -0.72
N ALA A 300 -15.14 5.79 -0.62
CA ALA A 300 -14.12 6.18 0.35
C ALA A 300 -14.57 5.82 1.77
N LEU A 301 -13.65 5.72 2.74
CA LEU A 301 -14.05 5.54 4.14
C LEU A 301 -15.06 6.63 4.51
N PRO A 302 -16.26 6.28 5.05
CA PRO A 302 -17.19 7.30 5.49
C PRO A 302 -16.57 8.19 6.57
N PRO A 303 -16.78 9.51 6.56
CA PRO A 303 -16.23 10.39 7.57
C PRO A 303 -16.83 10.11 8.96
N GLN A 304 -16.24 10.65 10.01
CA GLN A 304 -16.79 10.52 11.36
C GLN A 304 -18.13 11.27 11.53
N GLU A 305 -18.30 12.37 10.81
CA GLU A 305 -19.51 13.19 10.85
C GLU A 305 -20.09 13.33 9.44
N LYS A 306 -21.42 13.34 9.34
CA LYS A 306 -22.13 13.50 8.07
C LYS A 306 -21.74 14.79 7.36
N GLY A 307 -21.32 14.66 6.09
CA GLY A 307 -20.82 15.77 5.28
C GLY A 307 -19.42 16.23 5.65
N GLY A 308 -18.75 15.54 6.57
CA GLY A 308 -17.35 15.76 6.90
C GLY A 308 -16.39 15.28 5.80
N THR A 309 -15.11 15.52 6.03
CA THR A 309 -14.05 15.04 5.15
C THR A 309 -13.59 13.64 5.58
N SER A 310 -13.51 12.72 4.63
CA SER A 310 -12.89 11.42 4.84
C SER A 310 -11.37 11.56 4.89
N TYR A 311 -10.72 10.86 5.79
CA TYR A 311 -9.28 10.70 5.84
C TYR A 311 -8.95 9.21 5.82
N THR A 312 -7.79 8.85 5.28
CA THR A 312 -7.35 7.46 5.23
C THR A 312 -5.83 7.36 5.27
N ALA A 313 -5.32 6.15 5.42
CA ALA A 313 -3.91 5.83 5.26
C ALA A 313 -3.61 5.36 3.85
N ASN A 314 -2.32 5.23 3.55
CA ASN A 314 -1.83 4.50 2.40
C ASN A 314 -0.80 3.45 2.82
N TRP A 315 -0.74 2.41 2.00
CA TRP A 315 0.41 1.53 1.89
C TRP A 315 1.07 1.72 0.53
N GLN A 316 2.37 1.48 0.47
CA GLN A 316 3.12 1.61 -0.76
C GLN A 316 4.11 0.46 -0.90
N TRP A 317 4.14 -0.09 -2.10
CA TRP A 317 5.22 -0.94 -2.53
C TRP A 317 6.07 -0.20 -3.56
N GLY A 318 7.36 -0.32 -3.40
CA GLY A 318 8.33 0.15 -4.37
C GLY A 318 9.20 -0.98 -4.88
N ILE A 319 10.21 -0.59 -5.63
CA ILE A 319 11.27 -1.47 -6.07
C ILE A 319 12.61 -0.80 -5.82
N GLY A 320 13.53 -1.53 -5.21
CA GLY A 320 14.84 -1.04 -4.85
C GLY A 320 15.92 -2.07 -5.10
N MET A 321 17.14 -1.76 -4.66
CA MET A 321 18.30 -2.64 -4.75
C MET A 321 18.96 -2.81 -3.39
N GLY A 322 19.47 -4.02 -3.12
CA GLY A 322 20.36 -4.24 -1.98
C GLY A 322 21.76 -3.66 -2.23
N ALA A 323 22.42 -3.20 -1.16
CA ALA A 323 23.83 -2.78 -1.24
C ALA A 323 24.73 -3.90 -1.79
N ASN A 324 24.33 -5.16 -1.60
CA ASN A 324 25.02 -6.39 -2.02
C ASN A 324 24.63 -6.89 -3.43
N ALA A 325 23.77 -6.18 -4.18
CA ALA A 325 23.42 -6.51 -5.56
C ALA A 325 24.68 -6.57 -6.45
N GLN A 326 24.72 -7.55 -7.34
CA GLN A 326 25.90 -7.79 -8.19
C GLN A 326 25.81 -7.09 -9.55
N GLU A 327 24.64 -7.07 -10.15
CA GLU A 327 24.38 -6.47 -11.48
C GLU A 327 23.56 -5.17 -11.32
N LYS A 328 24.11 -4.21 -10.57
CA LYS A 328 23.40 -2.97 -10.16
C LYS A 328 22.89 -2.16 -11.34
N GLU A 329 23.70 -1.96 -12.38
CA GLU A 329 23.30 -1.20 -13.57
C GLU A 329 22.16 -1.91 -14.33
N ALA A 330 22.26 -3.22 -14.51
CA ALA A 330 21.20 -4.00 -15.15
C ALA A 330 19.93 -4.06 -14.28
N GLY A 331 20.10 -4.11 -12.95
CA GLY A 331 19.00 -3.99 -11.97
C GLY A 331 18.30 -2.64 -12.07
N TRP A 332 19.06 -1.54 -12.24
CA TRP A 332 18.50 -0.21 -12.45
C TRP A 332 17.72 -0.12 -13.77
N TYR A 333 18.22 -0.74 -14.85
CA TYR A 333 17.50 -0.80 -16.12
C TYR A 333 16.15 -1.50 -15.96
N PHE A 334 16.10 -2.56 -15.16
CA PHE A 334 14.84 -3.22 -14.84
C PHE A 334 13.90 -2.30 -14.03
N ILE A 335 14.42 -1.66 -12.98
CA ILE A 335 13.62 -0.75 -12.14
C ILE A 335 13.00 0.37 -12.98
N GLN A 336 13.82 1.10 -13.74
CA GLN A 336 13.30 2.20 -14.56
C GLN A 336 12.38 1.73 -15.69
N TYR A 337 12.58 0.52 -16.24
CA TYR A 337 11.71 -0.02 -17.28
C TYR A 337 10.32 -0.34 -16.73
N MET A 338 10.24 -1.00 -15.57
CA MET A 338 8.98 -1.37 -14.96
C MET A 338 8.20 -0.16 -14.39
N THR A 339 8.91 0.91 -14.03
CA THR A 339 8.32 2.08 -13.40
C THR A 339 8.23 3.31 -14.32
N ASN A 340 8.54 3.20 -15.62
CA ASN A 340 8.42 4.31 -16.56
C ASN A 340 6.96 4.59 -16.94
N LYS A 341 6.71 5.78 -17.53
CA LYS A 341 5.37 6.24 -17.93
C LYS A 341 4.65 5.32 -18.94
N ALA A 342 5.39 4.56 -19.75
CA ALA A 342 4.82 3.68 -20.77
C ALA A 342 4.40 2.31 -20.22
N ASN A 343 5.07 1.82 -19.17
CA ASN A 343 4.90 0.47 -18.66
C ASN A 343 4.16 0.41 -17.32
N GLU A 344 4.32 1.44 -16.47
CA GLU A 344 3.63 1.49 -15.19
C GLU A 344 2.10 1.40 -15.33
N PRO A 345 1.43 2.06 -16.30
CA PRO A 345 0.00 1.87 -16.53
C PRO A 345 -0.40 0.41 -16.80
N LYS A 346 0.44 -0.33 -17.54
CA LYS A 346 0.17 -1.74 -17.85
C LYS A 346 0.24 -2.63 -16.61
N ILE A 347 1.24 -2.39 -15.74
CA ILE A 347 1.36 -3.07 -14.44
C ILE A 347 0.17 -2.66 -13.55
N GLY A 348 -0.18 -1.37 -13.55
CA GLY A 348 -1.27 -0.81 -12.78
C GLY A 348 -2.62 -1.47 -13.02
N THR A 349 -2.89 -2.01 -14.21
CA THR A 349 -4.15 -2.72 -14.49
C THR A 349 -4.36 -3.96 -13.63
N PHE A 350 -3.30 -4.55 -13.09
CA PHE A 350 -3.37 -5.75 -12.24
C PHE A 350 -3.70 -5.43 -10.78
N HIS A 351 -3.30 -4.25 -10.29
CA HIS A 351 -3.47 -3.89 -8.88
C HIS A 351 -4.28 -2.60 -8.64
N GLY A 352 -4.58 -1.84 -9.69
CA GLY A 352 -5.45 -0.66 -9.64
C GLY A 352 -4.87 0.57 -8.93
N GLY A 353 -3.69 0.48 -8.33
CA GLY A 353 -3.08 1.54 -7.53
C GLY A 353 -1.80 2.06 -8.16
N ALA A 354 -1.90 2.73 -9.31
CA ALA A 354 -0.75 3.30 -10.01
C ALA A 354 -0.01 4.33 -9.16
N GLY A 355 1.32 4.27 -9.17
CA GLY A 355 2.17 5.18 -8.40
C GLY A 355 2.39 6.53 -9.07
N ARG A 356 2.24 6.64 -10.40
CA ARG A 356 2.48 7.87 -11.18
C ARG A 356 1.21 8.70 -11.33
N LEU A 357 1.33 10.02 -11.25
CA LEU A 357 0.21 10.96 -11.47
C LEU A 357 -0.35 10.85 -12.89
N SER A 358 0.53 10.81 -13.91
CA SER A 358 0.13 10.72 -15.31
C SER A 358 -0.66 9.44 -15.66
N THR A 359 -0.48 8.36 -14.89
CA THR A 359 -1.25 7.12 -15.10
C THR A 359 -2.73 7.32 -14.76
N TRP A 360 -3.04 8.08 -13.72
CA TRP A 360 -4.43 8.38 -13.36
C TRP A 360 -5.12 9.34 -14.33
N GLU A 361 -4.36 10.08 -15.13
CA GLU A 361 -4.85 10.92 -16.23
C GLU A 361 -4.98 10.11 -17.54
N ASN A 362 -4.40 8.91 -17.61
CA ASN A 362 -4.43 8.05 -18.79
C ASN A 362 -5.79 7.34 -18.90
N GLN A 363 -6.58 7.73 -19.91
CA GLN A 363 -7.90 7.13 -20.13
C GLN A 363 -7.83 5.64 -20.51
N GLU A 364 -6.76 5.18 -21.16
CA GLU A 364 -6.59 3.75 -21.46
C GLU A 364 -6.46 2.94 -20.17
N TYR A 365 -5.75 3.47 -19.17
CA TYR A 365 -5.65 2.84 -17.85
C TYR A 365 -6.96 2.91 -17.08
N THR A 366 -7.51 4.12 -16.88
CA THR A 366 -8.70 4.30 -16.03
C THR A 366 -9.94 3.60 -16.57
N SER A 367 -10.06 3.43 -17.91
CA SER A 367 -11.18 2.69 -18.52
C SER A 367 -11.11 1.17 -18.34
N THR A 368 -9.98 0.62 -17.91
CA THR A 368 -9.87 -0.80 -17.55
C THR A 368 -10.41 -1.11 -16.16
N LEU A 369 -10.61 -0.08 -15.35
CA LEU A 369 -11.05 -0.18 -13.97
C LEU A 369 -12.55 0.15 -13.82
N ASN A 370 -13.17 -0.36 -12.77
CA ASN A 370 -14.54 0.02 -12.42
C ASN A 370 -14.59 1.53 -12.08
N SER A 371 -15.54 2.27 -12.64
CA SER A 371 -15.65 3.73 -12.48
C SER A 371 -15.88 4.17 -11.03
N ASP A 372 -16.66 3.38 -10.25
CA ASP A 372 -16.90 3.68 -8.84
C ASP A 372 -15.62 3.46 -8.02
N TYR A 373 -14.84 2.43 -8.38
CA TYR A 373 -13.52 2.17 -7.82
C TYR A 373 -12.56 3.35 -8.06
N VAL A 374 -12.48 3.80 -9.31
CA VAL A 374 -11.63 4.97 -9.66
C VAL A 374 -12.05 6.20 -8.85
N SER A 375 -13.37 6.46 -8.76
CA SER A 375 -13.89 7.60 -8.01
C SER A 375 -13.58 7.51 -6.52
N ALA A 376 -13.77 6.34 -5.89
CA ALA A 376 -13.49 6.14 -4.47
C ALA A 376 -11.99 6.27 -4.16
N THR A 377 -11.13 5.72 -5.03
CA THR A 377 -9.68 5.80 -4.88
C THR A 377 -9.17 7.23 -5.03
N LEU A 378 -9.60 7.95 -6.08
CA LEU A 378 -9.23 9.35 -6.28
C LEU A 378 -9.73 10.27 -5.15
N GLU A 379 -10.92 9.99 -4.60
CA GLU A 379 -11.42 10.73 -3.43
C GLU A 379 -10.53 10.49 -2.21
N SER A 380 -10.16 9.23 -1.94
CA SER A 380 -9.29 8.86 -0.82
C SER A 380 -7.89 9.49 -0.95
N MET A 381 -7.36 9.61 -2.17
CA MET A 381 -6.04 10.21 -2.43
C MET A 381 -5.94 11.69 -2.03
N LYS A 382 -7.07 12.43 -1.99
CA LYS A 382 -7.06 13.85 -1.61
C LYS A 382 -6.64 14.09 -0.15
N THR A 383 -6.85 13.11 0.71
CA THR A 383 -6.70 13.24 2.16
C THR A 383 -5.89 12.11 2.77
N VAL A 384 -5.25 11.30 1.93
CA VAL A 384 -4.41 10.18 2.35
C VAL A 384 -3.22 10.65 3.17
N ARG A 385 -2.88 9.89 4.19
CA ARG A 385 -1.70 10.08 5.03
C ARG A 385 -0.85 8.83 5.06
N THR A 386 0.47 9.01 5.12
CA THR A 386 1.38 7.87 5.22
C THR A 386 1.26 7.19 6.58
N SER A 387 1.15 5.87 6.56
CA SER A 387 1.26 5.04 7.76
C SER A 387 2.71 4.79 8.17
N VAL A 388 3.67 5.19 7.34
CA VAL A 388 5.10 5.02 7.62
C VAL A 388 5.51 5.77 8.87
N VAL A 389 6.10 5.05 9.82
CA VAL A 389 6.73 5.62 11.01
C VAL A 389 8.23 5.25 10.96
N PRO A 390 9.12 6.19 10.64
CA PRO A 390 10.54 5.93 10.45
C PRO A 390 11.26 5.74 11.79
N VAL A 391 10.90 4.70 12.49
CA VAL A 391 11.45 4.32 13.78
C VAL A 391 11.88 2.87 13.74
N GLN A 392 13.04 2.61 14.31
CA GLN A 392 13.55 1.25 14.44
C GLN A 392 12.59 0.37 15.24
N ASP A 393 12.36 -0.85 14.74
CA ASP A 393 11.51 -1.86 15.38
C ASP A 393 10.03 -1.41 15.55
N PHE A 394 9.51 -0.47 14.76
CA PHE A 394 8.11 -0.04 14.86
C PHE A 394 7.11 -1.20 14.78
N ASN A 395 7.48 -2.29 14.13
CA ASN A 395 6.66 -3.50 14.05
C ASN A 395 6.25 -4.05 15.41
N LYS A 396 7.07 -3.91 16.45
CA LYS A 396 6.71 -4.30 17.83
C LYS A 396 5.57 -3.44 18.38
N TYR A 397 5.59 -2.15 18.08
CA TYR A 397 4.53 -1.22 18.46
C TYR A 397 3.25 -1.48 17.65
N ALA A 398 3.37 -1.81 16.38
CA ALA A 398 2.26 -2.20 15.52
C ALA A 398 1.53 -3.46 16.06
N LEU A 399 2.28 -4.46 16.53
CA LEU A 399 1.70 -5.63 17.19
C LEU A 399 0.94 -5.27 18.47
N GLU A 400 1.46 -4.36 19.30
CA GLU A 400 0.75 -3.91 20.51
C GLU A 400 -0.50 -3.11 20.16
N ILE A 401 -0.48 -2.30 19.07
CA ILE A 401 -1.67 -1.61 18.58
C ILE A 401 -2.75 -2.62 18.18
N MET A 402 -2.36 -3.69 17.48
CA MET A 402 -3.30 -4.78 17.18
C MET A 402 -3.81 -5.47 18.46
N ASP A 403 -2.96 -5.68 19.47
CA ASP A 403 -3.37 -6.23 20.76
C ASP A 403 -4.39 -5.34 21.48
N VAL A 404 -4.28 -4.01 21.38
CA VAL A 404 -5.30 -3.08 21.86
C VAL A 404 -6.65 -3.32 21.19
N ILE A 405 -6.67 -3.47 19.86
CA ILE A 405 -7.90 -3.79 19.11
C ILE A 405 -8.50 -5.13 19.57
N LEU A 406 -7.68 -6.16 19.74
CA LEU A 406 -8.13 -7.47 20.19
C LEU A 406 -8.71 -7.43 21.61
N ARG A 407 -8.15 -6.61 22.51
CA ARG A 407 -8.74 -6.37 23.85
C ARG A 407 -10.10 -5.69 23.74
N ILE A 408 -10.24 -4.65 22.91
CA ILE A 408 -11.52 -3.98 22.66
C ILE A 408 -12.53 -4.97 22.06
N HIS A 409 -12.14 -5.75 21.06
CA HIS A 409 -12.98 -6.77 20.44
C HIS A 409 -13.46 -7.83 21.44
N SER A 410 -12.63 -8.18 22.43
CA SER A 410 -13.00 -9.12 23.50
C SER A 410 -13.82 -8.51 24.65
N GLY A 411 -14.15 -7.20 24.58
CA GLY A 411 -15.04 -6.54 25.50
C GLY A 411 -14.36 -5.64 26.54
N THR A 412 -13.03 -5.44 26.47
CA THR A 412 -12.35 -4.41 27.29
C THR A 412 -12.77 -3.02 26.80
N SER A 413 -12.96 -2.07 27.70
CA SER A 413 -13.23 -0.68 27.30
C SER A 413 -12.06 -0.12 26.49
N SER A 414 -12.34 0.77 25.51
CA SER A 414 -11.28 1.40 24.73
C SER A 414 -10.32 2.19 25.61
N ALA A 415 -10.81 2.84 26.66
CA ALA A 415 -9.99 3.58 27.61
C ALA A 415 -9.00 2.66 28.34
N ASP A 416 -9.46 1.52 28.87
CA ASP A 416 -8.59 0.59 29.59
C ASP A 416 -7.59 -0.09 28.63
N ALA A 417 -8.06 -0.52 27.44
CA ALA A 417 -7.21 -1.18 26.45
C ALA A 417 -6.07 -0.26 25.96
N THR A 418 -6.37 1.03 25.71
CA THR A 418 -5.37 2.01 25.26
C THR A 418 -4.43 2.44 26.39
N ALA A 419 -4.93 2.53 27.63
CA ALA A 419 -4.09 2.80 28.80
C ALA A 419 -3.05 1.67 29.01
N GLU A 420 -3.48 0.41 28.86
CA GLU A 420 -2.57 -0.74 28.89
C GLU A 420 -1.56 -0.69 27.73
N GLY A 421 -2.01 -0.39 26.51
CA GLY A 421 -1.15 -0.23 25.34
C GLY A 421 -0.07 0.85 25.54
N ASN A 422 -0.45 2.02 26.08
CA ASN A 422 0.51 3.07 26.46
C ASN A 422 1.53 2.59 27.50
N ALA A 423 1.09 1.80 28.49
CA ALA A 423 2.00 1.24 29.48
C ALA A 423 2.98 0.23 28.87
N ASN A 424 2.53 -0.54 27.88
CA ASN A 424 3.39 -1.49 27.16
C ASN A 424 4.36 -0.77 26.22
N PHE A 425 3.94 0.25 25.49
CA PHE A 425 4.82 1.10 24.67
C PHE A 425 6.00 1.66 25.47
N LYS A 426 5.76 2.10 26.70
CA LYS A 426 6.83 2.62 27.58
C LYS A 426 7.85 1.59 28.03
N LYS A 427 7.61 0.28 27.81
CA LYS A 427 8.52 -0.81 28.16
C LYS A 427 9.33 -1.29 26.97
N MET A 428 8.94 -0.91 25.75
CA MET A 428 9.62 -1.22 24.50
C MET A 428 10.75 -0.24 24.19
#